data_58a842dc47a627ab7c4915952ee0dcf6
#
_entry.id   58a842dc47a627ab7c4915952ee0dcf6
#
_cell.length_a   1.000
_cell.length_b   1.000
_cell.length_c   1.000
_cell.angle_alpha   90.00
_cell.angle_beta   90.00
_cell.angle_gamma   90.00
#
_symmetry.space_group_name_H-M   'P 1'
#
loop_
_entity.id
_entity.type
_entity.pdbx_description
1 polymer ?
#
loop_
_entity_poly.entity_id
_entity_poly.type
_entity_poly.pdbx_seq_one_letter_code
_entity_poly.pdbx_strand_id
1 'polypeptide(L)'
;MNRLLIPVVLFLSLVTGCAVNPVTGKNELSLVSEAQEMEIGRKNYAPLRQSQGGDYMVDRELTDYVSDIGQKLAAVSDRKLPYEFKVLNNSVPNAWALPGGKISINRGLLTELDSEAELAAVLGHEITHAAAKHTASSMSRGMLIQGAVMATVIGTQGKDYAQLAQLGAGLGGQLITQKYGRDAERESDFYGMQYMSKAGYDPQGAIDLQRTFVRLSEGKNQDWLSGLFASHPPSKERVDNNIKTAAELPKGGTIGKDRFKAKTAHIKRTKPAYEAYEEGRQALQKGNLKKARTLVGKALRLEPKEGHFHALLGDIEEKKKHPAIAKRHYNKAIKLNDGFFYYYLKRGLVNEKLKNADAAKLDLERSIQLLPTANAYNSLGNLARASGNLKSAKSYYRKAASKDTTEGKAAYSALMALDLSENPQNYIKLRTGLDNKGRVKAELYNPTPRDVKSIVIAIHFRDANGQIKKLKRVYKPVLPSGKKRLIDLGVKNIPKAQLSKAKFGIIGARLAK
;
A
#
# COMPACT_ATOMS: atom_id res chain seq x y z
N MET A 1 -40.18 -9.48 -27.14
CA MET A 1 -40.34 -9.60 -25.68
C MET A 1 -39.02 -9.49 -24.88
N ASN A 2 -37.81 -9.41 -25.50
CA ASN A 2 -36.53 -9.49 -24.77
C ASN A 2 -35.84 -8.15 -24.43
N ARG A 3 -36.45 -6.99 -24.76
CA ARG A 3 -35.83 -5.67 -24.46
C ARG A 3 -36.23 -5.05 -23.12
N LEU A 4 -37.26 -5.57 -22.46
CA LEU A 4 -37.75 -5.07 -21.14
C LEU A 4 -37.14 -5.84 -19.95
N LEU A 5 -36.54 -7.01 -20.17
CA LEU A 5 -35.95 -7.83 -19.10
C LEU A 5 -34.57 -7.32 -18.61
N ILE A 6 -33.80 -6.66 -19.48
CA ILE A 6 -32.45 -6.16 -19.15
C ILE A 6 -32.48 -5.05 -18.09
N PRO A 7 -33.35 -4.01 -18.18
CA PRO A 7 -33.41 -2.97 -17.13
C PRO A 7 -33.99 -3.49 -15.81
N VAL A 8 -34.88 -4.49 -15.82
CA VAL A 8 -35.43 -5.08 -14.58
C VAL A 8 -34.38 -5.91 -13.85
N VAL A 9 -33.53 -6.67 -14.55
CA VAL A 9 -32.43 -7.43 -13.95
C VAL A 9 -31.35 -6.50 -13.41
N LEU A 10 -31.05 -5.38 -14.09
CA LEU A 10 -30.11 -4.36 -13.58
C LEU A 10 -30.67 -3.64 -12.35
N PHE A 11 -32.00 -3.41 -12.28
CA PHE A 11 -32.64 -2.78 -11.13
C PHE A 11 -32.74 -3.72 -9.92
N LEU A 12 -32.98 -5.01 -10.13
CA LEU A 12 -32.95 -6.01 -9.05
C LEU A 12 -31.53 -6.23 -8.49
N SER A 13 -30.48 -6.13 -9.31
CA SER A 13 -29.08 -6.22 -8.83
C SER A 13 -28.64 -4.99 -8.02
N LEU A 14 -29.27 -3.82 -8.19
CA LEU A 14 -29.02 -2.63 -7.39
C LEU A 14 -29.61 -2.74 -5.96
N VAL A 15 -30.67 -3.50 -5.77
CA VAL A 15 -31.30 -3.69 -4.44
C VAL A 15 -30.46 -4.61 -3.54
N THR A 16 -29.62 -5.49 -4.10
CA THR A 16 -28.71 -6.36 -3.33
C THR A 16 -27.44 -5.67 -2.85
N GLY A 17 -27.18 -4.43 -3.27
CA GLY A 17 -25.98 -3.64 -2.91
C GLY A 17 -26.16 -2.73 -1.69
N CYS A 18 -27.34 -2.67 -1.05
CA CYS A 18 -27.55 -1.87 0.15
C CYS A 18 -27.43 -2.71 1.41
N ALA A 19 -26.68 -2.20 2.40
CA ALA A 19 -26.59 -2.77 3.73
C ALA A 19 -26.93 -1.71 4.79
N VAL A 20 -27.50 -2.13 5.89
CA VAL A 20 -27.76 -1.24 7.04
C VAL A 20 -26.40 -0.92 7.69
N ASN A 21 -26.15 0.37 7.89
CA ASN A 21 -25.02 0.83 8.71
C ASN A 21 -25.30 0.45 10.17
N PRO A 22 -24.43 -0.36 10.81
CA PRO A 22 -24.69 -0.88 12.16
C PRO A 22 -24.75 0.20 13.25
N VAL A 23 -24.18 1.39 12.99
CA VAL A 23 -24.10 2.50 13.93
C VAL A 23 -25.26 3.47 13.75
N THR A 24 -25.56 3.86 12.50
CA THR A 24 -26.56 4.89 12.19
C THR A 24 -27.93 4.31 11.89
N GLY A 25 -28.05 3.01 11.62
CA GLY A 25 -29.28 2.36 11.16
C GLY A 25 -29.70 2.72 9.72
N LYS A 26 -28.95 3.55 9.03
CA LYS A 26 -29.25 3.98 7.65
C LYS A 26 -28.86 2.93 6.62
N ASN A 27 -29.60 2.86 5.53
CA ASN A 27 -29.23 2.05 4.38
C ASN A 27 -28.13 2.75 3.59
N GLU A 28 -27.01 2.06 3.40
CA GLU A 28 -25.85 2.54 2.65
C GLU A 28 -25.47 1.57 1.54
N LEU A 29 -24.85 2.09 0.49
CA LEU A 29 -24.27 1.26 -0.55
C LEU A 29 -23.09 0.48 0.02
N SER A 30 -23.18 -0.84 -0.03
CA SER A 30 -22.13 -1.77 0.40
C SER A 30 -21.94 -2.88 -0.63
N LEU A 31 -20.93 -2.72 -1.47
CA LEU A 31 -20.47 -3.76 -2.42
C LEU A 31 -19.41 -4.67 -1.79
N VAL A 32 -18.95 -4.34 -0.58
CA VAL A 32 -17.97 -5.11 0.18
C VAL A 32 -18.71 -5.88 1.26
N SER A 33 -18.68 -7.20 1.19
CA SER A 33 -19.30 -8.06 2.22
C SER A 33 -18.52 -8.00 3.53
N GLU A 34 -19.14 -8.41 4.63
CA GLU A 34 -18.48 -8.45 5.94
C GLU A 34 -17.23 -9.35 5.94
N ALA A 35 -17.32 -10.51 5.31
CA ALA A 35 -16.16 -11.40 5.17
C ALA A 35 -15.01 -10.76 4.39
N GLN A 36 -15.31 -10.02 3.32
CA GLN A 36 -14.32 -9.27 2.58
C GLN A 36 -13.71 -8.13 3.41
N GLU A 37 -14.53 -7.41 4.19
CA GLU A 37 -14.11 -6.36 5.10
C GLU A 37 -13.09 -6.89 6.12
N MET A 38 -13.41 -8.01 6.78
CA MET A 38 -12.50 -8.68 7.73
C MET A 38 -11.19 -9.10 7.07
N GLU A 39 -11.26 -9.65 5.87
CA GLU A 39 -10.07 -10.12 5.14
C GLU A 39 -9.20 -8.95 4.66
N ILE A 40 -9.80 -7.82 4.24
CA ILE A 40 -9.08 -6.58 3.91
C ILE A 40 -8.29 -6.10 5.12
N GLY A 41 -8.93 -5.98 6.28
CA GLY A 41 -8.28 -5.58 7.52
C GLY A 41 -7.12 -6.51 7.87
N ARG A 42 -7.39 -7.82 7.92
CA ARG A 42 -6.41 -8.86 8.27
C ARG A 42 -5.17 -8.84 7.35
N LYS A 43 -5.38 -8.75 6.04
CA LYS A 43 -4.27 -8.77 5.05
C LYS A 43 -3.43 -7.51 5.05
N ASN A 44 -4.03 -6.35 5.29
CA ASN A 44 -3.36 -5.08 5.13
C ASN A 44 -2.78 -4.51 6.43
N TYR A 45 -3.25 -4.96 7.61
CA TYR A 45 -2.87 -4.36 8.88
C TYR A 45 -1.36 -4.44 9.16
N ALA A 46 -0.77 -5.64 9.11
CA ALA A 46 0.65 -5.80 9.36
C ALA A 46 1.52 -5.08 8.30
N PRO A 47 1.29 -5.21 6.98
CA PRO A 47 2.03 -4.46 5.98
C PRO A 47 1.95 -2.94 6.14
N LEU A 48 0.78 -2.40 6.49
CA LEU A 48 0.62 -0.96 6.69
C LEU A 48 1.36 -0.46 7.92
N ARG A 49 1.30 -1.18 9.04
CA ARG A 49 2.11 -0.86 10.22
C ARG A 49 3.61 -0.85 9.89
N GLN A 50 4.08 -1.84 9.14
CA GLN A 50 5.47 -1.90 8.66
C GLN A 50 5.84 -0.67 7.81
N SER A 51 4.96 -0.24 6.89
CA SER A 51 5.21 0.93 6.05
C SER A 51 5.20 2.25 6.82
N GLN A 52 4.56 2.28 8.00
CA GLN A 52 4.43 3.44 8.87
C GLN A 52 5.48 3.48 10.02
N GLY A 53 6.55 2.69 9.93
CA GLY A 53 7.62 2.68 10.93
C GLY A 53 7.63 1.46 11.85
N GLY A 54 6.66 0.54 11.70
CA GLY A 54 6.51 -0.64 12.54
C GLY A 54 5.91 -0.31 13.91
N ASP A 55 5.80 -1.33 14.75
CA ASP A 55 5.27 -1.18 16.09
C ASP A 55 6.28 -0.47 17.00
N TYR A 56 5.80 0.38 17.90
CA TYR A 56 6.62 1.03 18.92
C TYR A 56 6.93 0.05 20.03
N MET A 57 8.18 -0.37 20.12
CA MET A 57 8.62 -1.45 21.02
C MET A 57 9.45 -0.97 22.22
N VAL A 58 9.81 0.33 22.26
CA VAL A 58 10.66 0.89 23.33
C VAL A 58 9.93 0.94 24.66
N ASP A 59 8.62 1.21 24.63
CA ASP A 59 7.75 1.30 25.81
C ASP A 59 6.50 0.42 25.61
N ARG A 60 6.54 -0.79 26.09
CA ARG A 60 5.42 -1.74 26.00
C ARG A 60 4.25 -1.34 26.88
N GLU A 61 4.53 -0.78 28.06
CA GLU A 61 3.48 -0.34 28.98
C GLU A 61 2.59 0.74 28.36
N LEU A 62 3.18 1.64 27.56
CA LEU A 62 2.41 2.63 26.80
C LEU A 62 1.53 1.95 25.75
N THR A 63 2.05 0.95 25.05
CA THR A 63 1.27 0.22 24.03
C THR A 63 0.10 -0.53 24.66
N ASP A 64 0.33 -1.20 25.77
CA ASP A 64 -0.71 -1.92 26.52
C ASP A 64 -1.75 -0.94 27.07
N TYR A 65 -1.33 0.18 27.65
CA TYR A 65 -2.22 1.24 28.13
C TYR A 65 -3.14 1.81 27.02
N VAL A 66 -2.62 2.07 25.83
CA VAL A 66 -3.43 2.52 24.69
C VAL A 66 -4.41 1.42 24.25
N SER A 67 -3.96 0.17 24.24
CA SER A 67 -4.80 -0.98 23.92
C SER A 67 -5.94 -1.15 24.93
N ASP A 68 -5.68 -1.02 26.22
CA ASP A 68 -6.68 -1.16 27.29
C ASP A 68 -7.80 -0.10 27.15
N ILE A 69 -7.43 1.16 26.85
CA ILE A 69 -8.42 2.23 26.59
C ILE A 69 -9.23 1.88 25.35
N GLY A 70 -8.57 1.45 24.27
CA GLY A 70 -9.24 1.04 23.04
C GLY A 70 -10.23 -0.12 23.26
N GLN A 71 -9.83 -1.16 24.01
CA GLN A 71 -10.70 -2.29 24.32
C GLN A 71 -11.90 -1.89 25.19
N LYS A 72 -11.71 -0.97 26.14
CA LYS A 72 -12.79 -0.44 26.96
C LYS A 72 -13.84 0.30 26.11
N LEU A 73 -13.42 1.09 25.13
CA LEU A 73 -14.31 1.76 24.17
C LEU A 73 -14.96 0.75 23.19
N ALA A 74 -14.20 -0.21 22.70
CA ALA A 74 -14.69 -1.26 21.81
C ALA A 74 -15.78 -2.13 22.44
N ALA A 75 -15.69 -2.35 23.76
CA ALA A 75 -16.69 -3.12 24.51
C ALA A 75 -18.09 -2.48 24.49
N VAL A 76 -18.19 -1.16 24.31
CA VAL A 76 -19.47 -0.41 24.28
C VAL A 76 -19.85 0.04 22.86
N SER A 77 -19.08 -0.32 21.83
CA SER A 77 -19.39 0.01 20.45
C SER A 77 -20.56 -0.81 19.90
N ASP A 78 -21.26 -0.26 18.91
CA ASP A 78 -22.46 -0.86 18.32
C ASP A 78 -22.14 -2.11 17.48
N ARG A 79 -20.86 -2.31 17.10
CA ARG A 79 -20.44 -3.47 16.32
C ARG A 79 -19.33 -4.26 17.02
N LYS A 80 -19.56 -5.54 17.25
CA LYS A 80 -18.57 -6.43 17.89
C LYS A 80 -17.59 -6.96 16.83
N LEU A 81 -16.44 -6.33 16.73
CA LEU A 81 -15.34 -6.72 15.85
C LEU A 81 -14.15 -7.23 16.69
N PRO A 82 -13.23 -8.01 16.11
CA PRO A 82 -11.97 -8.36 16.76
C PRO A 82 -11.02 -7.16 16.75
N TYR A 83 -11.35 -6.15 17.57
CA TYR A 83 -10.57 -4.92 17.67
C TYR A 83 -9.15 -5.17 18.13
N GLU A 84 -8.21 -4.56 17.41
CA GLU A 84 -6.80 -4.52 17.78
C GLU A 84 -6.30 -3.08 17.75
N PHE A 85 -5.51 -2.71 18.76
CA PHE A 85 -4.93 -1.37 18.89
C PHE A 85 -3.41 -1.48 18.94
N LYS A 86 -2.69 -0.70 18.12
CA LYS A 86 -1.22 -0.68 18.08
C LYS A 86 -0.71 0.76 18.06
N VAL A 87 0.36 0.99 18.83
CA VAL A 87 1.14 2.23 18.74
C VAL A 87 2.25 2.03 17.72
N LEU A 88 2.34 2.93 16.75
CA LEU A 88 3.35 2.89 15.69
C LEU A 88 4.52 3.81 16.00
N ASN A 89 5.72 3.36 15.63
CA ASN A 89 6.94 4.13 15.79
C ASN A 89 7.10 5.20 14.71
N ASN A 90 6.16 6.14 14.68
CA ASN A 90 6.13 7.24 13.73
C ASN A 90 5.96 8.57 14.48
N SER A 91 6.80 9.55 14.14
CA SER A 91 6.77 10.89 14.75
C SER A 91 5.65 11.77 14.18
N VAL A 92 5.13 11.47 12.99
CA VAL A 92 4.03 12.23 12.38
C VAL A 92 2.76 11.94 13.16
N PRO A 93 2.05 12.94 13.70
CA PRO A 93 0.75 12.73 14.35
C PRO A 93 -0.24 12.11 13.37
N ASN A 94 -0.78 10.96 13.73
CA ASN A 94 -1.84 10.30 12.97
C ASN A 94 -2.47 9.17 13.78
N ALA A 95 -3.71 8.84 13.45
CA ALA A 95 -4.38 7.59 13.80
C ALA A 95 -5.19 7.12 12.58
N TRP A 96 -5.49 5.85 12.52
CA TRP A 96 -6.29 5.30 11.42
C TRP A 96 -6.91 3.97 11.78
N ALA A 97 -8.06 3.69 11.17
CA ALA A 97 -8.78 2.43 11.26
C ALA A 97 -8.84 1.73 9.90
N LEU A 98 -8.62 0.42 9.90
CA LEU A 98 -8.95 -0.45 8.78
C LEU A 98 -10.25 -1.20 9.06
N PRO A 99 -10.91 -1.69 8.00
CA PRO A 99 -12.03 -2.62 8.12
C PRO A 99 -11.71 -3.78 9.09
N GLY A 100 -12.72 -4.27 9.79
CA GLY A 100 -12.55 -5.37 10.75
C GLY A 100 -11.91 -4.97 12.09
N GLY A 101 -11.93 -3.67 12.45
CA GLY A 101 -11.53 -3.20 13.77
C GLY A 101 -10.01 -3.15 14.00
N LYS A 102 -9.20 -2.99 12.95
CA LYS A 102 -7.74 -2.89 13.02
C LYS A 102 -7.32 -1.42 13.12
N ILE A 103 -6.94 -0.96 14.30
CA ILE A 103 -6.71 0.44 14.63
C ILE A 103 -5.24 0.67 15.02
N SER A 104 -4.67 1.77 14.57
CA SER A 104 -3.32 2.18 14.95
C SER A 104 -3.26 3.68 15.23
N ILE A 105 -2.41 4.05 16.19
CA ILE A 105 -2.09 5.42 16.52
C ILE A 105 -0.59 5.63 16.47
N ASN A 106 -0.15 6.70 15.84
CA ASN A 106 1.25 7.05 15.79
C ASN A 106 1.73 7.62 17.14
N ARG A 107 2.93 7.23 17.55
CA ARG A 107 3.59 7.78 18.75
C ARG A 107 3.57 9.31 18.76
N GLY A 108 3.76 9.94 17.59
CA GLY A 108 3.74 11.40 17.46
C GLY A 108 2.41 12.04 17.88
N LEU A 109 1.27 11.38 17.65
CA LEU A 109 -0.02 11.91 18.10
C LEU A 109 -0.13 11.88 19.64
N LEU A 110 0.34 10.80 20.28
CA LEU A 110 0.31 10.68 21.75
C LEU A 110 1.13 11.79 22.45
N THR A 111 2.15 12.38 21.78
CA THR A 111 2.91 13.49 22.36
C THR A 111 2.17 14.84 22.34
N GLU A 112 1.12 14.96 21.53
CA GLU A 112 0.33 16.19 21.36
C GLU A 112 -0.93 16.20 22.25
N LEU A 113 -1.31 15.05 22.81
CA LEU A 113 -2.47 14.93 23.70
C LEU A 113 -2.10 15.26 25.14
N ASP A 114 -3.11 15.76 25.91
CA ASP A 114 -2.93 16.20 27.30
C ASP A 114 -3.72 15.35 28.31
N SER A 115 -4.61 14.46 27.86
CA SER A 115 -5.43 13.65 28.75
C SER A 115 -5.80 12.29 28.17
N GLU A 116 -6.21 11.39 29.07
CA GLU A 116 -6.76 10.07 28.71
C GLU A 116 -8.09 10.22 27.96
N ALA A 117 -8.90 11.25 28.28
CA ALA A 117 -10.14 11.55 27.58
C ALA A 117 -9.89 11.99 26.14
N GLU A 118 -8.82 12.76 25.85
CA GLU A 118 -8.46 13.08 24.47
C GLU A 118 -8.03 11.82 23.69
N LEU A 119 -7.26 10.92 24.31
CA LEU A 119 -6.90 9.63 23.70
C LEU A 119 -8.16 8.78 23.46
N ALA A 120 -9.10 8.75 24.42
CA ALA A 120 -10.37 8.06 24.26
C ALA A 120 -11.20 8.66 23.10
N ALA A 121 -11.13 9.98 22.90
CA ALA A 121 -11.79 10.65 21.76
C ALA A 121 -11.19 10.20 20.42
N VAL A 122 -9.87 10.15 20.29
CA VAL A 122 -9.20 9.62 19.08
C VAL A 122 -9.64 8.19 18.81
N LEU A 123 -9.52 7.31 19.82
CA LEU A 123 -9.83 5.88 19.64
C LEU A 123 -11.31 5.63 19.41
N GLY A 124 -12.21 6.39 20.05
CA GLY A 124 -13.66 6.34 19.81
C GLY A 124 -14.04 6.73 18.39
N HIS A 125 -13.41 7.78 17.86
CA HIS A 125 -13.54 8.22 16.49
C HIS A 125 -13.11 7.11 15.49
N GLU A 126 -11.96 6.49 15.71
CA GLU A 126 -11.45 5.41 14.87
C GLU A 126 -12.30 4.13 14.97
N ILE A 127 -12.79 3.80 16.17
CA ILE A 127 -13.75 2.70 16.37
C ILE A 127 -15.02 2.96 15.58
N THR A 128 -15.53 4.19 15.55
CA THR A 128 -16.71 4.53 14.76
C THR A 128 -16.49 4.34 13.27
N HIS A 129 -15.34 4.77 12.73
CA HIS A 129 -15.00 4.51 11.32
C HIS A 129 -15.06 3.01 10.97
N ALA A 130 -14.56 2.15 11.84
CA ALA A 130 -14.60 0.70 11.64
C ALA A 130 -16.01 0.14 11.83
N ALA A 131 -16.74 0.56 12.87
CA ALA A 131 -18.09 0.09 13.19
C ALA A 131 -19.11 0.52 12.14
N ALA A 132 -19.09 1.78 11.71
CA ALA A 132 -19.97 2.35 10.68
C ALA A 132 -19.56 1.98 9.24
N LYS A 133 -18.53 1.15 9.06
CA LYS A 133 -18.08 0.67 7.74
C LYS A 133 -17.65 1.78 6.78
N HIS A 134 -17.16 2.93 7.25
CA HIS A 134 -16.85 4.09 6.41
C HIS A 134 -15.85 3.76 5.30
N THR A 135 -14.81 2.96 5.59
CA THR A 135 -13.85 2.52 4.57
C THR A 135 -14.50 1.62 3.53
N ALA A 136 -15.33 0.65 3.93
CA ALA A 136 -16.02 -0.26 3.01
C ALA A 136 -17.02 0.49 2.10
N SER A 137 -17.77 1.46 2.67
CA SER A 137 -18.69 2.33 1.91
C SER A 137 -17.93 3.21 0.90
N SER A 138 -16.77 3.76 1.29
CA SER A 138 -15.89 4.51 0.40
C SER A 138 -15.33 3.65 -0.74
N MET A 139 -14.88 2.43 -0.44
CA MET A 139 -14.43 1.47 -1.47
C MET A 139 -15.57 1.14 -2.44
N SER A 140 -16.79 0.93 -1.94
CA SER A 140 -17.97 0.64 -2.75
C SER A 140 -18.28 1.79 -3.72
N ARG A 141 -18.23 3.03 -3.23
CA ARG A 141 -18.37 4.24 -4.10
C ARG A 141 -17.26 4.31 -5.15
N GLY A 142 -16.02 4.04 -4.76
CA GLY A 142 -14.88 4.00 -5.69
C GLY A 142 -15.05 2.95 -6.78
N MET A 143 -15.55 1.76 -6.45
CA MET A 143 -15.84 0.69 -7.42
C MET A 143 -16.92 1.09 -8.42
N LEU A 144 -17.97 1.80 -7.98
CA LEU A 144 -19.03 2.31 -8.89
C LEU A 144 -18.48 3.36 -9.85
N ILE A 145 -17.70 4.32 -9.35
CA ILE A 145 -17.09 5.37 -10.20
C ILE A 145 -16.19 4.72 -11.25
N GLN A 146 -15.34 3.78 -10.85
CA GLN A 146 -14.48 3.05 -11.78
C GLN A 146 -15.28 2.19 -12.75
N GLY A 147 -16.34 1.52 -12.31
CA GLY A 147 -17.25 0.77 -13.17
C GLY A 147 -17.97 1.66 -14.19
N ALA A 148 -18.40 2.86 -13.81
CA ALA A 148 -19.02 3.83 -14.71
C ALA A 148 -18.00 4.37 -15.74
N VAL A 149 -16.76 4.68 -15.31
CA VAL A 149 -15.68 5.08 -16.23
C VAL A 149 -15.33 3.95 -17.19
N MET A 150 -15.26 2.70 -16.71
CA MET A 150 -15.04 1.53 -17.57
C MET A 150 -16.18 1.30 -18.55
N ALA A 151 -17.43 1.47 -18.15
CA ALA A 151 -18.58 1.33 -19.04
C ALA A 151 -18.54 2.36 -20.20
N THR A 152 -18.08 3.59 -19.94
CA THR A 152 -17.88 4.61 -20.99
C THR A 152 -16.71 4.27 -21.92
N VAL A 153 -15.64 3.64 -21.40
CA VAL A 153 -14.47 3.20 -22.18
C VAL A 153 -14.77 1.92 -22.98
N ILE A 154 -15.55 0.98 -22.41
CA ILE A 154 -15.97 -0.26 -23.08
C ILE A 154 -16.95 0.02 -24.23
N GLY A 155 -17.77 1.08 -24.12
CA GLY A 155 -18.61 1.55 -25.22
C GLY A 155 -17.84 1.98 -26.45
N THR A 156 -16.53 2.19 -26.34
CA THR A 156 -15.65 2.63 -27.43
C THR A 156 -14.57 1.63 -27.85
N GLN A 157 -14.19 0.63 -27.02
CA GLN A 157 -13.23 -0.44 -27.42
C GLN A 157 -13.30 -1.65 -26.45
N GLY A 158 -13.41 -2.86 -27.04
CA GLY A 158 -13.70 -4.10 -26.35
C GLY A 158 -12.65 -4.64 -25.34
N LYS A 159 -13.21 -5.29 -24.36
CA LYS A 159 -12.76 -6.41 -23.50
C LYS A 159 -11.35 -6.38 -22.92
N ASP A 160 -11.25 -6.00 -21.65
CA ASP A 160 -10.22 -6.57 -20.73
C ASP A 160 -10.68 -6.50 -19.26
N TYR A 161 -11.37 -7.56 -18.80
CA TYR A 161 -11.75 -7.76 -17.38
C TYR A 161 -10.55 -8.03 -16.45
N ALA A 162 -9.36 -8.25 -17.00
CA ALA A 162 -8.16 -8.57 -16.22
C ALA A 162 -7.61 -7.38 -15.41
N GLN A 163 -7.95 -6.13 -15.77
CA GLN A 163 -7.51 -4.94 -15.04
C GLN A 163 -8.24 -4.71 -13.71
N LEU A 164 -9.49 -5.17 -13.58
CA LEU A 164 -10.26 -5.05 -12.33
C LEU A 164 -9.68 -5.92 -11.20
N ALA A 165 -9.13 -7.08 -11.52
CA ALA A 165 -8.49 -7.95 -10.54
C ALA A 165 -7.13 -7.44 -10.03
N GLN A 166 -6.41 -6.61 -10.82
CA GLN A 166 -5.15 -5.99 -10.43
C GLN A 166 -5.32 -4.79 -9.49
N LEU A 167 -6.46 -4.12 -9.49
CA LEU A 167 -6.75 -2.99 -8.60
C LEU A 167 -6.81 -3.37 -7.12
N GLY A 168 -7.18 -4.61 -6.80
CA GLY A 168 -7.20 -5.12 -5.41
C GLY A 168 -5.82 -5.26 -4.76
N ALA A 169 -4.74 -5.40 -5.52
CA ALA A 169 -3.39 -5.63 -4.99
C ALA A 169 -2.63 -4.34 -4.60
N GLY A 170 -3.13 -3.15 -5.00
CA GLY A 170 -2.50 -1.85 -4.74
C GLY A 170 -3.15 -1.00 -3.65
N LEU A 171 -4.22 -1.48 -3.03
CA LEU A 171 -5.08 -0.69 -2.13
C LEU A 171 -4.45 -0.34 -0.78
N GLY A 172 -3.41 -1.05 -0.33
CA GLY A 172 -2.90 -0.91 1.04
C GLY A 172 -2.55 0.53 1.44
N GLY A 173 -1.78 1.25 0.62
CA GLY A 173 -1.40 2.64 0.91
C GLY A 173 -2.55 3.63 0.82
N GLN A 174 -3.53 3.38 -0.05
CA GLN A 174 -4.70 4.24 -0.23
C GLN A 174 -5.68 4.16 0.95
N LEU A 175 -5.74 3.01 1.65
CA LEU A 175 -6.67 2.81 2.76
C LEU A 175 -6.44 3.77 3.93
N ILE A 176 -5.20 4.17 4.21
CA ILE A 176 -4.86 5.08 5.32
C ILE A 176 -4.72 6.54 4.89
N THR A 177 -4.63 6.82 3.59
CA THR A 177 -4.61 8.19 3.04
C THR A 177 -5.96 8.60 2.49
N GLN A 178 -6.96 7.75 2.63
CA GLN A 178 -8.30 8.01 2.13
C GLN A 178 -8.95 9.14 2.93
N LYS A 179 -9.36 10.19 2.23
CA LYS A 179 -10.13 11.27 2.82
C LYS A 179 -11.57 10.81 3.01
N TYR A 180 -12.03 10.84 4.25
CA TYR A 180 -13.44 10.62 4.56
C TYR A 180 -14.31 11.82 4.18
N GLY A 181 -15.57 11.58 3.85
CA GLY A 181 -16.54 12.64 3.64
C GLY A 181 -16.89 13.35 4.97
N ARG A 182 -17.34 14.62 4.89
CA ARG A 182 -17.73 15.39 6.08
C ARG A 182 -18.75 14.68 6.96
N ASP A 183 -19.67 13.95 6.37
CA ASP A 183 -20.69 13.22 7.12
C ASP A 183 -20.09 12.06 7.91
N ALA A 184 -19.16 11.32 7.34
CA ALA A 184 -18.45 10.26 8.05
C ALA A 184 -17.62 10.81 9.22
N GLU A 185 -17.00 12.01 9.06
CA GLU A 185 -16.29 12.68 10.15
C GLU A 185 -17.24 13.12 11.27
N ARG A 186 -18.40 13.72 10.92
CA ARG A 186 -19.42 14.11 11.90
C ARG A 186 -20.01 12.92 12.64
N GLU A 187 -20.29 11.83 11.93
CA GLU A 187 -20.75 10.57 12.52
C GLU A 187 -19.71 10.00 13.46
N SER A 188 -18.42 10.01 13.07
CA SER A 188 -17.33 9.48 13.89
C SER A 188 -17.10 10.32 15.16
N ASP A 189 -17.22 11.64 15.08
CA ASP A 189 -17.19 12.50 16.27
C ASP A 189 -18.38 12.21 17.18
N PHE A 190 -19.60 12.20 16.64
CA PHE A 190 -20.84 12.04 17.41
C PHE A 190 -20.90 10.69 18.14
N TYR A 191 -20.74 9.58 17.43
CA TYR A 191 -20.81 8.25 18.02
C TYR A 191 -19.56 7.91 18.85
N GLY A 192 -18.39 8.44 18.45
CA GLY A 192 -17.16 8.33 19.25
C GLY A 192 -17.32 8.95 20.63
N MET A 193 -17.97 10.10 20.74
CA MET A 193 -18.30 10.75 22.02
C MET A 193 -19.31 9.94 22.85
N GLN A 194 -20.28 9.28 22.21
CA GLN A 194 -21.19 8.37 22.90
C GLN A 194 -20.45 7.16 23.48
N TYR A 195 -19.49 6.58 22.71
CA TYR A 195 -18.65 5.48 23.21
C TYR A 195 -17.78 5.94 24.39
N MET A 196 -17.23 7.16 24.33
CA MET A 196 -16.50 7.75 25.45
C MET A 196 -17.36 7.81 26.70
N SER A 197 -18.53 8.41 26.60
CA SER A 197 -19.48 8.56 27.73
C SER A 197 -19.90 7.20 28.30
N LYS A 198 -20.29 6.24 27.46
CA LYS A 198 -20.65 4.87 27.86
C LYS A 198 -19.48 4.15 28.53
N ALA A 199 -18.23 4.42 28.13
CA ALA A 199 -17.01 3.87 28.72
C ALA A 199 -16.53 4.64 29.96
N GLY A 200 -17.27 5.68 30.40
CA GLY A 200 -16.98 6.46 31.61
C GLY A 200 -15.92 7.53 31.43
N TYR A 201 -15.62 7.94 30.21
CA TYR A 201 -14.76 9.10 29.90
C TYR A 201 -15.60 10.36 29.75
N ASP A 202 -15.02 11.51 30.11
CA ASP A 202 -15.68 12.80 29.95
C ASP A 202 -15.69 13.23 28.48
N PRO A 203 -16.86 13.51 27.86
CA PRO A 203 -16.96 14.00 26.49
C PRO A 203 -16.20 15.30 26.21
N GLN A 204 -15.85 16.07 27.26
CA GLN A 204 -14.99 17.24 27.16
C GLN A 204 -13.67 16.95 26.45
N GLY A 205 -13.14 15.73 26.60
CA GLY A 205 -11.90 15.30 25.90
C GLY A 205 -12.00 15.39 24.39
N ALA A 206 -13.18 15.17 23.78
CA ALA A 206 -13.38 15.30 22.33
C ALA A 206 -13.35 16.77 21.88
N ILE A 207 -13.86 17.68 22.70
CA ILE A 207 -13.78 19.14 22.45
C ILE A 207 -12.32 19.60 22.52
N ASP A 208 -11.61 19.19 23.56
CA ASP A 208 -10.22 19.58 23.80
C ASP A 208 -9.30 19.00 22.70
N LEU A 209 -9.54 17.76 22.24
CA LEU A 209 -8.87 17.18 21.09
C LEU A 209 -9.04 18.02 19.83
N GLN A 210 -10.28 18.40 19.47
CA GLN A 210 -10.52 19.22 18.27
C GLN A 210 -9.88 20.60 18.37
N ARG A 211 -9.88 21.22 19.57
CA ARG A 211 -9.16 22.48 19.82
C ARG A 211 -7.66 22.32 19.63
N THR A 212 -7.10 21.21 20.11
CA THR A 212 -5.68 20.86 19.90
C THR A 212 -5.37 20.73 18.41
N PHE A 213 -6.23 20.06 17.63
CA PHE A 213 -6.05 19.91 16.18
C PHE A 213 -6.15 21.26 15.44
N VAL A 214 -7.10 22.12 15.80
CA VAL A 214 -7.20 23.48 15.23
C VAL A 214 -5.93 24.27 15.52
N ARG A 215 -5.47 24.30 16.77
CA ARG A 215 -4.22 24.98 17.18
C ARG A 215 -3.00 24.46 16.40
N LEU A 216 -2.89 23.15 16.23
CA LEU A 216 -1.81 22.53 15.46
C LEU A 216 -1.90 22.90 13.97
N SER A 217 -3.10 23.02 13.40
CA SER A 217 -3.31 23.37 11.99
C SER A 217 -2.90 24.82 11.66
N GLU A 218 -2.96 25.72 12.64
CA GLU A 218 -2.58 27.12 12.50
C GLU A 218 -1.07 27.33 12.66
N GLY A 219 -0.32 26.31 13.11
CA GLY A 219 1.12 26.36 13.30
C GLY A 219 1.92 26.32 11.99
N LYS A 220 3.18 26.79 12.02
CA LYS A 220 4.06 26.96 10.84
C LYS A 220 4.52 25.66 10.16
N ASN A 221 4.27 24.48 10.71
CA ASN A 221 4.74 23.17 10.19
C ASN A 221 3.59 22.33 9.63
N GLN A 222 2.89 22.82 8.61
CA GLN A 222 1.78 22.10 7.96
C GLN A 222 2.19 20.77 7.33
N ASP A 223 3.41 20.64 6.81
CA ASP A 223 3.90 19.39 6.20
C ASP A 223 3.96 18.22 7.20
N TRP A 224 4.26 18.50 8.46
CA TRP A 224 4.33 17.51 9.54
C TRP A 224 2.96 16.94 9.92
N LEU A 225 1.88 17.72 9.76
CA LEU A 225 0.50 17.34 10.08
C LEU A 225 -0.29 16.86 8.86
N SER A 226 0.33 16.87 7.68
CA SER A 226 -0.34 16.56 6.42
C SER A 226 -1.02 15.17 6.42
N GLY A 227 -0.46 14.18 7.13
CA GLY A 227 -1.03 12.84 7.25
C GLY A 227 -2.37 12.82 7.97
N LEU A 228 -2.45 13.43 9.17
CA LEU A 228 -3.67 13.49 9.98
C LEU A 228 -4.75 14.36 9.32
N PHE A 229 -4.38 15.57 8.88
CA PHE A 229 -5.34 16.53 8.35
C PHE A 229 -5.78 16.23 6.91
N ALA A 230 -5.05 15.35 6.19
CA ALA A 230 -5.49 14.86 4.89
C ALA A 230 -6.70 13.92 5.02
N SER A 231 -6.72 13.05 6.04
CA SER A 231 -7.81 12.11 6.31
C SER A 231 -8.89 12.72 7.21
N HIS A 232 -8.51 13.48 8.25
CA HIS A 232 -9.38 14.05 9.29
C HIS A 232 -9.16 15.56 9.43
N PRO A 233 -9.64 16.39 8.49
CA PRO A 233 -9.39 17.83 8.54
C PRO A 233 -10.05 18.46 9.78
N PRO A 234 -9.27 19.20 10.60
CA PRO A 234 -9.83 19.94 11.72
C PRO A 234 -10.67 21.12 11.22
N SER A 235 -11.70 21.47 11.96
CA SER A 235 -12.49 22.66 11.67
C SER A 235 -13.17 23.21 12.93
N LYS A 236 -13.44 24.52 12.94
CA LYS A 236 -14.25 25.16 14.01
C LYS A 236 -15.65 24.52 14.07
N GLU A 237 -16.22 24.14 12.94
CA GLU A 237 -17.51 23.45 12.88
C GLU A 237 -17.48 22.15 13.70
N ARG A 238 -16.41 21.35 13.63
CA ARG A 238 -16.30 20.13 14.44
C ARG A 238 -16.21 20.44 15.93
N VAL A 239 -15.49 21.49 16.32
CA VAL A 239 -15.48 21.97 17.72
C VAL A 239 -16.90 22.32 18.18
N ASP A 240 -17.63 23.12 17.39
CA ASP A 240 -18.98 23.56 17.73
C ASP A 240 -19.98 22.39 17.81
N ASN A 241 -19.86 21.42 16.89
CA ASN A 241 -20.68 20.20 16.92
C ASN A 241 -20.38 19.35 18.15
N ASN A 242 -19.10 19.19 18.52
CA ASN A 242 -18.70 18.44 19.72
C ASN A 242 -19.22 19.11 21.00
N ILE A 243 -19.25 20.45 21.06
CA ILE A 243 -19.86 21.18 22.18
C ILE A 243 -21.35 20.86 22.30
N LYS A 244 -22.09 20.86 21.19
CA LYS A 244 -23.51 20.50 21.18
C LYS A 244 -23.75 19.06 21.62
N THR A 245 -22.98 18.11 21.05
CA THR A 245 -23.06 16.70 21.41
C THR A 245 -22.74 16.48 22.89
N ALA A 246 -21.70 17.13 23.43
CA ALA A 246 -21.34 17.04 24.84
C ALA A 246 -22.47 17.57 25.77
N ALA A 247 -23.23 18.58 25.33
CA ALA A 247 -24.36 19.10 26.12
C ALA A 247 -25.52 18.10 26.24
N GLU A 248 -25.64 17.17 25.30
CA GLU A 248 -26.70 16.13 25.27
C GLU A 248 -26.28 14.84 26.02
N LEU A 249 -24.97 14.68 26.32
CA LEU A 249 -24.41 13.51 27.00
C LEU A 249 -24.39 13.72 28.53
N PRO A 250 -24.35 12.62 29.32
CA PRO A 250 -24.11 12.71 30.75
C PRO A 250 -22.85 13.51 31.06
N LYS A 251 -22.98 14.48 31.97
CA LYS A 251 -21.88 15.32 32.41
C LYS A 251 -20.90 14.57 33.32
N GLY A 252 -19.64 14.93 33.23
CA GLY A 252 -18.58 14.34 34.02
C GLY A 252 -18.04 13.04 33.41
N GLY A 253 -17.17 12.40 34.15
CA GLY A 253 -16.45 11.24 33.69
C GLY A 253 -14.93 11.39 33.91
N THR A 254 -14.17 10.41 33.46
CA THR A 254 -12.72 10.42 33.62
C THR A 254 -12.06 11.33 32.58
N ILE A 255 -11.38 12.40 33.01
CA ILE A 255 -10.44 13.18 32.19
C ILE A 255 -9.08 12.50 32.15
N GLY A 256 -8.58 12.04 33.28
CA GLY A 256 -7.38 11.21 33.41
C GLY A 256 -6.06 11.89 33.06
N LYS A 257 -5.92 13.21 33.34
CA LYS A 257 -4.70 13.99 33.01
C LYS A 257 -3.44 13.44 33.67
N ASP A 258 -3.46 13.17 34.97
CA ASP A 258 -2.28 12.73 35.70
C ASP A 258 -1.84 11.32 35.28
N ARG A 259 -2.79 10.42 35.10
CA ARG A 259 -2.50 9.07 34.61
C ARG A 259 -1.95 9.09 33.18
N PHE A 260 -2.52 9.89 32.30
CA PHE A 260 -2.01 10.07 30.94
C PHE A 260 -0.61 10.66 30.94
N LYS A 261 -0.38 11.72 31.74
CA LYS A 261 0.94 12.34 31.90
C LYS A 261 1.99 11.34 32.39
N ALA A 262 1.65 10.50 33.36
CA ALA A 262 2.55 9.47 33.88
C ALA A 262 2.87 8.43 32.78
N LYS A 263 1.85 7.89 32.07
CA LYS A 263 2.01 6.87 31.03
C LYS A 263 2.70 7.39 29.77
N THR A 264 2.60 8.69 29.44
CA THR A 264 3.26 9.30 28.28
C THR A 264 4.57 10.00 28.62
N ALA A 265 4.99 10.03 29.90
CA ALA A 265 6.18 10.74 30.35
C ALA A 265 7.44 10.34 29.57
N HIS A 266 7.61 9.04 29.27
CA HIS A 266 8.76 8.54 28.51
C HIS A 266 8.80 9.10 27.10
N ILE A 267 7.71 8.98 26.33
CA ILE A 267 7.66 9.48 24.94
C ILE A 267 7.78 11.01 24.86
N LYS A 268 7.20 11.73 25.81
CA LYS A 268 7.32 13.21 25.88
C LYS A 268 8.76 13.64 26.18
N ARG A 269 9.44 12.95 27.13
CA ARG A 269 10.85 13.20 27.46
C ARG A 269 11.80 12.87 26.29
N THR A 270 11.51 11.81 25.54
CA THR A 270 12.36 11.35 24.42
C THR A 270 11.99 11.98 23.08
N LYS A 271 10.96 12.83 22.98
CA LYS A 271 10.60 13.56 21.77
C LYS A 271 11.80 14.22 21.07
N PRO A 272 12.73 14.91 21.76
CA PRO A 272 13.92 15.49 21.13
C PRO A 272 14.87 14.47 20.50
N ALA A 273 14.84 13.20 20.93
CA ALA A 273 15.62 12.13 20.30
C ALA A 273 15.08 11.81 18.90
N TYR A 274 13.77 11.72 18.78
CA TYR A 274 13.11 11.43 17.51
C TYR A 274 13.18 12.61 16.54
N GLU A 275 13.11 13.85 17.04
CA GLU A 275 13.36 15.05 16.24
C GLU A 275 14.77 15.03 15.64
N ALA A 276 15.78 14.76 16.47
CA ALA A 276 17.17 14.63 16.02
C ALA A 276 17.34 13.45 15.02
N TYR A 277 16.61 12.37 15.19
CA TYR A 277 16.61 11.25 14.25
C TYR A 277 16.02 11.67 12.88
N GLU A 278 14.88 12.35 12.83
CA GLU A 278 14.27 12.81 11.58
C GLU A 278 15.17 13.82 10.84
N GLU A 279 15.75 14.78 11.56
CA GLU A 279 16.76 15.68 10.99
C GLU A 279 17.99 14.92 10.48
N GLY A 280 18.41 13.88 11.21
CA GLY A 280 19.51 12.99 10.82
C GLY A 280 19.23 12.24 9.52
N ARG A 281 18.01 11.73 9.35
CA ARG A 281 17.54 11.10 8.11
C ARG A 281 17.57 12.08 6.94
N GLN A 282 17.05 13.29 7.14
CA GLN A 282 17.07 14.36 6.12
C GLN A 282 18.52 14.73 5.75
N ALA A 283 19.41 14.86 6.74
CA ALA A 283 20.82 15.13 6.49
C ALA A 283 21.48 14.02 5.68
N LEU A 284 21.16 12.74 5.97
CA LEU A 284 21.64 11.58 5.20
C LEU A 284 21.14 11.61 3.74
N GLN A 285 19.86 11.92 3.53
CA GLN A 285 19.27 12.05 2.18
C GLN A 285 19.97 13.14 1.36
N LYS A 286 20.33 14.27 2.01
CA LYS A 286 21.09 15.37 1.41
C LYS A 286 22.59 15.08 1.28
N GLY A 287 23.04 13.88 1.67
CA GLY A 287 24.47 13.48 1.59
C GLY A 287 25.36 14.04 2.70
N ASN A 288 24.81 14.79 3.67
CA ASN A 288 25.58 15.34 4.78
C ASN A 288 25.80 14.30 5.89
N LEU A 289 26.77 13.40 5.65
CA LEU A 289 27.05 12.27 6.54
C LEU A 289 27.55 12.70 7.93
N LYS A 290 28.30 13.80 8.01
CA LYS A 290 28.80 14.34 9.28
C LYS A 290 27.64 14.83 10.15
N LYS A 291 26.77 15.66 9.60
CA LYS A 291 25.55 16.15 10.29
C LYS A 291 24.65 15.00 10.70
N ALA A 292 24.38 14.05 9.78
CA ALA A 292 23.58 12.87 10.07
C ALA A 292 24.12 12.08 11.26
N ARG A 293 25.46 11.82 11.31
CA ARG A 293 26.09 11.09 12.41
C ARG A 293 26.01 11.84 13.74
N THR A 294 26.20 13.16 13.74
CA THR A 294 26.06 13.97 14.96
C THR A 294 24.65 13.91 15.51
N LEU A 295 23.63 14.04 14.64
CA LEU A 295 22.22 14.04 15.03
C LEU A 295 21.77 12.68 15.56
N VAL A 296 22.13 11.58 14.87
CA VAL A 296 21.80 10.25 15.39
C VAL A 296 22.55 9.92 16.69
N GLY A 297 23.76 10.46 16.86
CA GLY A 297 24.48 10.38 18.15
C GLY A 297 23.76 11.11 19.28
N LYS A 298 23.14 12.28 19.02
CA LYS A 298 22.24 12.96 19.96
C LYS A 298 21.03 12.10 20.29
N ALA A 299 20.37 11.53 19.25
CA ALA A 299 19.20 10.66 19.42
C ALA A 299 19.52 9.46 20.32
N LEU A 300 20.62 8.75 20.09
CA LEU A 300 21.05 7.58 20.87
C LEU A 300 21.45 7.90 22.32
N ARG A 301 21.90 9.10 22.61
CA ARG A 301 22.15 9.51 24.01
C ARG A 301 20.85 9.70 24.79
N LEU A 302 19.78 10.14 24.13
CA LEU A 302 18.48 10.37 24.75
C LEU A 302 17.62 9.10 24.80
N GLU A 303 17.74 8.22 23.78
CA GLU A 303 17.03 6.95 23.73
C GLU A 303 17.92 5.84 23.10
N PRO A 304 18.74 5.16 23.92
CA PRO A 304 19.66 4.15 23.43
C PRO A 304 19.00 2.82 23.01
N LYS A 305 17.74 2.62 23.39
CA LYS A 305 16.99 1.37 23.10
C LYS A 305 16.20 1.43 21.78
N GLU A 306 16.31 2.53 21.03
CA GLU A 306 15.57 2.68 19.77
C GLU A 306 16.31 2.05 18.59
N GLY A 307 15.69 1.01 18.01
CA GLY A 307 16.26 0.27 16.86
C GLY A 307 16.44 1.12 15.61
N HIS A 308 15.55 2.07 15.35
CA HIS A 308 15.64 2.95 14.18
C HIS A 308 16.90 3.82 14.19
N PHE A 309 17.35 4.25 15.38
CA PHE A 309 18.56 5.07 15.50
C PHE A 309 19.82 4.27 15.17
N HIS A 310 19.86 3.00 15.60
CA HIS A 310 20.93 2.09 15.20
C HIS A 310 20.88 1.78 13.70
N ALA A 311 19.69 1.59 13.12
CA ALA A 311 19.57 1.37 11.69
C ALA A 311 20.07 2.59 10.88
N LEU A 312 19.78 3.82 11.33
CA LEU A 312 20.30 5.03 10.68
C LEU A 312 21.84 5.12 10.74
N LEU A 313 22.49 4.69 11.83
CA LEU A 313 23.96 4.52 11.85
C LEU A 313 24.41 3.52 10.79
N GLY A 314 23.70 2.40 10.66
CA GLY A 314 23.96 1.42 9.61
C GLY A 314 23.89 2.03 8.20
N ASP A 315 22.85 2.83 7.92
CA ASP A 315 22.68 3.52 6.65
C ASP A 315 23.81 4.53 6.37
N ILE A 316 24.26 5.27 7.38
CA ILE A 316 25.39 6.19 7.29
C ILE A 316 26.68 5.43 6.95
N GLU A 317 26.96 4.33 7.63
CA GLU A 317 28.18 3.54 7.38
C GLU A 317 28.10 2.82 6.01
N GLU A 318 26.92 2.43 5.55
CA GLU A 318 26.71 1.92 4.20
C GLU A 318 27.04 2.97 3.14
N LYS A 319 26.60 4.22 3.33
CA LYS A 319 26.96 5.35 2.45
C LYS A 319 28.46 5.65 2.44
N LYS A 320 29.15 5.40 3.55
CA LYS A 320 30.62 5.48 3.64
C LYS A 320 31.34 4.29 3.04
N LYS A 321 30.61 3.30 2.49
CA LYS A 321 31.17 2.04 1.96
C LYS A 321 31.85 1.16 3.04
N HIS A 322 31.33 1.19 4.27
CA HIS A 322 31.78 0.35 5.39
C HIS A 322 30.75 -0.75 5.72
N PRO A 323 30.54 -1.76 4.84
CA PRO A 323 29.45 -2.72 5.01
C PRO A 323 29.56 -3.57 6.27
N ALA A 324 30.76 -3.92 6.71
CA ALA A 324 30.95 -4.71 7.93
C ALA A 324 30.53 -3.93 9.20
N ILE A 325 30.75 -2.60 9.21
CA ILE A 325 30.31 -1.73 10.32
C ILE A 325 28.80 -1.55 10.24
N ALA A 326 28.25 -1.31 9.06
CA ALA A 326 26.80 -1.20 8.84
C ALA A 326 26.07 -2.46 9.35
N LYS A 327 26.57 -3.67 9.02
CA LYS A 327 26.02 -4.94 9.51
C LYS A 327 25.92 -4.98 11.04
N ARG A 328 26.95 -4.50 11.76
CA ARG A 328 26.92 -4.46 13.24
C ARG A 328 25.78 -3.58 13.78
N HIS A 329 25.54 -2.44 13.15
CA HIS A 329 24.46 -1.54 13.53
C HIS A 329 23.08 -2.15 13.24
N TYR A 330 22.88 -2.80 12.09
CA TYR A 330 21.62 -3.51 11.81
C TYR A 330 21.40 -4.71 12.74
N ASN A 331 22.46 -5.43 13.14
CA ASN A 331 22.37 -6.47 14.18
C ASN A 331 21.84 -5.90 15.50
N LYS A 332 22.35 -4.72 15.90
CA LYS A 332 21.87 -4.06 17.12
C LYS A 332 20.42 -3.62 17.00
N ALA A 333 20.02 -3.07 15.83
CA ALA A 333 18.63 -2.70 15.56
C ALA A 333 17.68 -3.91 15.66
N ILE A 334 18.04 -5.03 15.05
CA ILE A 334 17.26 -6.28 15.12
C ILE A 334 17.18 -6.82 16.55
N LYS A 335 18.27 -6.76 17.32
CA LYS A 335 18.26 -7.19 18.72
C LYS A 335 17.29 -6.36 19.58
N LEU A 336 17.11 -5.08 19.24
CA LEU A 336 16.20 -4.17 19.96
C LEU A 336 14.75 -4.30 19.49
N ASN A 337 14.54 -4.56 18.19
CA ASN A 337 13.23 -4.80 17.61
C ASN A 337 13.38 -5.74 16.40
N ASP A 338 13.00 -7.01 16.54
CA ASP A 338 13.04 -8.04 15.50
C ASP A 338 11.79 -8.08 14.62
N GLY A 339 10.83 -7.19 14.89
CA GLY A 339 9.56 -7.08 14.18
C GLY A 339 9.54 -6.08 13.02
N PHE A 340 10.66 -5.45 12.64
CA PHE A 340 10.65 -4.41 11.61
C PHE A 340 11.43 -4.81 10.36
N PHE A 341 10.72 -4.83 9.22
CA PHE A 341 11.22 -5.36 7.93
C PHE A 341 12.51 -4.70 7.46
N TYR A 342 12.66 -3.39 7.69
CA TYR A 342 13.74 -2.57 7.15
C TYR A 342 15.12 -3.01 7.62
N TYR A 343 15.23 -3.45 8.86
CA TYR A 343 16.51 -3.90 9.42
C TYR A 343 17.02 -5.16 8.73
N TYR A 344 16.12 -6.10 8.46
CA TYR A 344 16.44 -7.32 7.71
C TYR A 344 16.73 -7.01 6.24
N LEU A 345 15.92 -6.14 5.60
CA LEU A 345 16.21 -5.70 4.24
C LEU A 345 17.62 -5.15 4.14
N LYS A 346 17.97 -4.19 4.99
CA LYS A 346 19.26 -3.52 4.95
C LYS A 346 20.42 -4.46 5.29
N ARG A 347 20.25 -5.32 6.30
CA ARG A 347 21.29 -6.31 6.63
C ARG A 347 21.45 -7.35 5.52
N GLY A 348 20.38 -7.76 4.89
CA GLY A 348 20.41 -8.67 3.73
C GLY A 348 21.18 -8.08 2.56
N LEU A 349 20.89 -6.82 2.19
CA LEU A 349 21.63 -6.11 1.14
C LEU A 349 23.12 -5.94 1.48
N VAL A 350 23.45 -5.71 2.73
CA VAL A 350 24.84 -5.64 3.20
C VAL A 350 25.51 -7.01 3.16
N ASN A 351 24.82 -8.08 3.55
CA ASN A 351 25.32 -9.45 3.45
C ASN A 351 25.61 -9.84 1.98
N GLU A 352 24.75 -9.41 1.03
CA GLU A 352 24.98 -9.59 -0.41
C GLU A 352 26.30 -8.90 -0.85
N LYS A 353 26.52 -7.64 -0.44
CA LYS A 353 27.79 -6.92 -0.70
C LYS A 353 29.03 -7.60 -0.09
N LEU A 354 28.86 -8.22 1.06
CA LEU A 354 29.89 -8.99 1.75
C LEU A 354 30.06 -10.42 1.18
N LYS A 355 29.32 -10.78 0.12
CA LYS A 355 29.31 -12.11 -0.51
C LYS A 355 28.84 -13.24 0.41
N ASN A 356 28.09 -12.92 1.46
CA ASN A 356 27.46 -13.87 2.37
C ASN A 356 26.04 -14.23 1.86
N ALA A 357 25.97 -15.01 0.77
CA ALA A 357 24.73 -15.27 0.04
C ALA A 357 23.63 -15.92 0.90
N ASP A 358 23.96 -16.89 1.74
CA ASP A 358 22.98 -17.58 2.60
C ASP A 358 22.41 -16.65 3.67
N ALA A 359 23.25 -15.88 4.33
CA ALA A 359 22.81 -14.89 5.31
C ALA A 359 21.97 -13.77 4.64
N ALA A 360 22.35 -13.35 3.43
CA ALA A 360 21.57 -12.39 2.66
C ALA A 360 20.17 -12.94 2.33
N LYS A 361 20.09 -14.19 1.87
CA LYS A 361 18.82 -14.86 1.55
C LYS A 361 17.92 -14.93 2.78
N LEU A 362 18.41 -15.40 3.92
CA LEU A 362 17.63 -15.50 5.15
C LEU A 362 17.06 -14.15 5.59
N ASP A 363 17.89 -13.11 5.59
CA ASP A 363 17.46 -11.76 5.96
C ASP A 363 16.40 -11.21 4.98
N LEU A 364 16.62 -11.36 3.66
CA LEU A 364 15.68 -10.89 2.66
C LEU A 364 14.35 -11.67 2.69
N GLU A 365 14.38 -12.98 2.96
CA GLU A 365 13.19 -13.79 3.17
C GLU A 365 12.42 -13.34 4.42
N ARG A 366 13.13 -13.05 5.53
CA ARG A 366 12.49 -12.48 6.71
C ARG A 366 11.88 -11.10 6.43
N SER A 367 12.59 -10.26 5.67
CA SER A 367 12.09 -8.94 5.28
C SER A 367 10.78 -9.03 4.49
N ILE A 368 10.67 -9.93 3.50
CA ILE A 368 9.44 -10.07 2.70
C ILE A 368 8.27 -10.72 3.46
N GLN A 369 8.53 -11.49 4.52
CA GLN A 369 7.49 -11.97 5.42
C GLN A 369 6.85 -10.82 6.20
N LEU A 370 7.65 -9.83 6.61
CA LEU A 370 7.18 -8.64 7.32
C LEU A 370 6.56 -7.60 6.37
N LEU A 371 7.26 -7.27 5.29
CA LEU A 371 6.78 -6.38 4.24
C LEU A 371 7.34 -6.77 2.87
N PRO A 372 6.49 -7.22 1.92
CA PRO A 372 6.90 -7.57 0.55
C PRO A 372 7.35 -6.33 -0.25
N THR A 373 8.65 -6.08 -0.36
CA THR A 373 9.22 -4.94 -1.11
C THR A 373 9.85 -5.37 -2.43
N ALA A 374 9.81 -4.48 -3.43
CA ALA A 374 10.47 -4.71 -4.72
C ALA A 374 11.98 -4.93 -4.54
N ASN A 375 12.60 -4.18 -3.62
CA ASN A 375 14.03 -4.26 -3.35
C ASN A 375 14.42 -5.66 -2.85
N ALA A 376 13.72 -6.17 -1.82
CA ALA A 376 14.00 -7.51 -1.29
C ALA A 376 13.75 -8.61 -2.35
N TYR A 377 12.65 -8.54 -3.10
CA TYR A 377 12.39 -9.49 -4.16
C TYR A 377 13.41 -9.43 -5.31
N ASN A 378 13.85 -8.23 -5.71
CA ASN A 378 14.88 -8.09 -6.73
C ASN A 378 16.20 -8.71 -6.29
N SER A 379 16.64 -8.46 -5.05
CA SER A 379 17.86 -9.07 -4.50
C SER A 379 17.73 -10.60 -4.36
N LEU A 380 16.60 -11.12 -3.89
CA LEU A 380 16.34 -12.57 -3.87
C LEU A 380 16.40 -13.17 -5.30
N GLY A 381 15.88 -12.45 -6.28
CA GLY A 381 15.98 -12.82 -7.69
C GLY A 381 17.43 -12.88 -8.18
N ASN A 382 18.27 -11.90 -7.81
CA ASN A 382 19.69 -11.87 -8.13
C ASN A 382 20.43 -13.04 -7.48
N LEU A 383 20.19 -13.33 -6.22
CA LEU A 383 20.80 -14.46 -5.49
C LEU A 383 20.39 -15.80 -6.12
N ALA A 384 19.10 -15.97 -6.43
CA ALA A 384 18.61 -17.19 -7.08
C ALA A 384 19.21 -17.38 -8.48
N ARG A 385 19.36 -16.29 -9.25
CA ARG A 385 20.02 -16.33 -10.56
C ARG A 385 21.50 -16.71 -10.43
N ALA A 386 22.21 -16.13 -9.48
CA ALA A 386 23.62 -16.40 -9.23
C ALA A 386 23.87 -17.87 -8.82
N SER A 387 22.92 -18.49 -8.10
CA SER A 387 22.97 -19.91 -7.73
C SER A 387 22.45 -20.86 -8.82
N GLY A 388 22.10 -20.36 -10.02
CA GLY A 388 21.55 -21.18 -11.12
C GLY A 388 20.07 -21.55 -10.98
N ASN A 389 19.38 -21.16 -9.90
CA ASN A 389 17.96 -21.43 -9.72
C ASN A 389 17.09 -20.45 -10.51
N LEU A 390 17.03 -20.65 -11.84
CA LEU A 390 16.33 -19.74 -12.75
C LEU A 390 14.80 -19.71 -12.51
N LYS A 391 14.20 -20.82 -12.03
CA LYS A 391 12.77 -20.87 -11.71
C LYS A 391 12.43 -19.91 -10.56
N SER A 392 13.18 -19.98 -9.47
CA SER A 392 13.01 -19.08 -8.33
C SER A 392 13.35 -17.63 -8.71
N ALA A 393 14.40 -17.42 -9.51
CA ALA A 393 14.77 -16.08 -10.00
C ALA A 393 13.64 -15.43 -10.78
N LYS A 394 13.06 -16.11 -11.77
CA LYS A 394 11.89 -15.63 -12.53
C LYS A 394 10.70 -15.31 -11.61
N SER A 395 10.44 -16.13 -10.58
CA SER A 395 9.36 -15.92 -9.62
C SER A 395 9.56 -14.64 -8.80
N TYR A 396 10.74 -14.47 -8.22
CA TYR A 396 11.08 -13.29 -7.43
C TYR A 396 11.07 -12.01 -8.27
N TYR A 397 11.65 -12.05 -9.48
CA TYR A 397 11.62 -10.89 -10.38
C TYR A 397 10.19 -10.50 -10.80
N ARG A 398 9.27 -11.45 -11.03
CA ARG A 398 7.86 -11.12 -11.31
C ARG A 398 7.22 -10.35 -10.16
N LYS A 399 7.45 -10.78 -8.92
CA LYS A 399 6.94 -10.09 -7.72
C LYS A 399 7.53 -8.69 -7.56
N ALA A 400 8.83 -8.52 -7.83
CA ALA A 400 9.45 -7.20 -7.81
C ALA A 400 8.93 -6.29 -8.93
N ALA A 401 8.83 -6.81 -10.16
CA ALA A 401 8.40 -6.09 -11.36
C ALA A 401 6.94 -5.59 -11.32
N SER A 402 6.10 -6.15 -10.43
CA SER A 402 4.74 -5.66 -10.19
C SER A 402 4.67 -4.31 -9.48
N LYS A 403 5.81 -3.77 -9.02
CA LYS A 403 5.90 -2.50 -8.30
C LYS A 403 6.59 -1.44 -9.16
N ASP A 404 5.98 -0.26 -9.27
CA ASP A 404 6.58 0.87 -10.02
C ASP A 404 7.66 1.58 -9.18
N THR A 405 8.80 0.92 -9.07
CA THR A 405 10.00 1.41 -8.39
C THR A 405 11.22 1.17 -9.27
N THR A 406 12.35 1.78 -8.93
CA THR A 406 13.63 1.55 -9.63
C THR A 406 14.01 0.07 -9.63
N GLU A 407 13.85 -0.60 -8.49
CA GLU A 407 14.15 -2.03 -8.32
C GLU A 407 13.14 -2.90 -9.08
N GLY A 408 11.87 -2.48 -9.14
CA GLY A 408 10.85 -3.15 -9.95
C GLY A 408 11.17 -3.10 -11.44
N LYS A 409 11.60 -1.95 -11.94
CA LYS A 409 12.06 -1.79 -13.34
C LYS A 409 13.32 -2.61 -13.64
N ALA A 410 14.27 -2.64 -12.70
CA ALA A 410 15.46 -3.49 -12.82
C ALA A 410 15.10 -4.98 -12.86
N ALA A 411 14.19 -5.41 -11.96
CA ALA A 411 13.70 -6.77 -11.93
C ALA A 411 12.94 -7.17 -13.21
N TYR A 412 12.13 -6.25 -13.78
CA TYR A 412 11.46 -6.49 -15.06
C TYR A 412 12.46 -6.74 -16.19
N SER A 413 13.52 -5.93 -16.25
CA SER A 413 14.61 -6.11 -17.23
C SER A 413 15.35 -7.44 -17.03
N ALA A 414 15.59 -7.84 -15.79
CA ALA A 414 16.22 -9.12 -15.46
C ALA A 414 15.31 -10.31 -15.79
N LEU A 415 14.01 -10.20 -15.49
CA LEU A 415 13.01 -11.21 -15.86
C LEU A 415 12.94 -11.39 -17.37
N MET A 416 12.86 -10.28 -18.11
CA MET A 416 12.84 -10.31 -19.57
C MET A 416 14.06 -11.02 -20.16
N ALA A 417 15.24 -10.81 -19.58
CA ALA A 417 16.47 -11.46 -20.03
C ALA A 417 16.41 -13.00 -19.89
N LEU A 418 15.67 -13.51 -18.91
CA LEU A 418 15.52 -14.93 -18.64
C LEU A 418 14.31 -15.59 -19.33
N ASP A 419 13.31 -14.79 -19.72
CA ASP A 419 11.99 -15.32 -20.11
C ASP A 419 11.59 -15.00 -21.56
N LEU A 420 12.23 -14.00 -22.20
CA LEU A 420 11.85 -13.52 -23.54
C LEU A 420 11.95 -14.62 -24.61
N SER A 421 12.96 -15.49 -24.54
CA SER A 421 13.14 -16.55 -25.54
C SER A 421 12.08 -17.64 -25.44
N GLU A 422 11.54 -17.88 -24.26
CA GLU A 422 10.52 -18.92 -23.98
C GLU A 422 9.11 -18.36 -24.11
N ASN A 423 8.88 -17.11 -23.69
CA ASN A 423 7.57 -16.50 -23.59
C ASN A 423 7.53 -15.09 -24.25
N PRO A 424 7.91 -14.97 -25.52
CA PRO A 424 8.04 -13.65 -26.18
C PRO A 424 6.70 -12.88 -26.29
N GLN A 425 5.56 -13.58 -26.30
CA GLN A 425 4.21 -13.02 -26.34
C GLN A 425 3.87 -12.16 -25.11
N ASN A 426 4.57 -12.38 -23.99
CA ASN A 426 4.40 -11.57 -22.78
C ASN A 426 5.02 -10.18 -22.91
N TYR A 427 5.96 -10.01 -23.85
CA TYR A 427 6.81 -8.83 -23.97
C TYR A 427 6.58 -8.04 -25.26
N ILE A 428 6.21 -8.71 -26.35
CA ILE A 428 6.02 -8.09 -27.66
C ILE A 428 4.55 -8.21 -28.05
N LYS A 429 3.95 -7.10 -28.48
CA LYS A 429 2.56 -7.07 -28.94
C LYS A 429 2.51 -7.26 -30.45
N LEU A 430 1.53 -8.03 -30.91
CA LEU A 430 1.28 -8.33 -32.31
C LEU A 430 -0.17 -7.95 -32.63
N ARG A 431 -0.36 -7.10 -33.63
CA ARG A 431 -1.67 -6.85 -34.25
C ARG A 431 -1.60 -7.19 -35.72
N THR A 432 -2.63 -7.83 -36.27
CA THR A 432 -2.66 -8.24 -37.67
C THR A 432 -3.88 -7.66 -38.38
N GLY A 433 -3.74 -7.38 -39.68
CA GLY A 433 -4.80 -6.90 -40.54
C GLY A 433 -4.48 -7.16 -42.01
N LEU A 434 -5.43 -6.84 -42.92
CA LEU A 434 -5.22 -6.86 -44.38
C LEU A 434 -4.92 -5.45 -44.87
N ASP A 435 -4.02 -5.33 -45.84
CA ASP A 435 -3.86 -4.12 -46.63
C ASP A 435 -4.88 -4.07 -47.77
N ASN A 436 -4.91 -2.94 -48.51
CA ASN A 436 -5.83 -2.73 -49.64
C ASN A 436 -5.63 -3.71 -50.82
N LYS A 437 -4.52 -4.49 -50.78
CA LYS A 437 -4.21 -5.52 -51.79
C LYS A 437 -4.44 -6.95 -51.24
N GLY A 438 -5.15 -7.11 -50.11
CA GLY A 438 -5.45 -8.39 -49.51
C GLY A 438 -4.24 -9.12 -48.89
N ARG A 439 -3.13 -8.43 -48.63
CA ARG A 439 -1.93 -9.00 -47.99
C ARG A 439 -2.03 -8.87 -46.51
N VAL A 440 -1.63 -9.90 -45.77
CA VAL A 440 -1.61 -9.87 -44.28
C VAL A 440 -0.44 -9.03 -43.82
N LYS A 441 -0.74 -7.94 -43.15
CA LYS A 441 0.23 -7.08 -42.44
C LYS A 441 0.18 -7.34 -40.94
N ALA A 442 1.33 -7.20 -40.29
CA ALA A 442 1.45 -7.27 -38.86
C ALA A 442 2.13 -6.03 -38.29
N GLU A 443 1.51 -5.39 -37.32
CA GLU A 443 2.15 -4.39 -36.47
C GLU A 443 2.81 -5.08 -35.27
N LEU A 444 4.12 -5.02 -35.20
CA LEU A 444 4.89 -5.40 -34.03
C LEU A 444 5.10 -4.17 -33.16
N TYR A 445 4.84 -4.28 -31.87
CA TYR A 445 5.11 -3.25 -30.87
C TYR A 445 5.94 -3.80 -29.73
N ASN A 446 7.05 -3.12 -29.42
CA ASN A 446 7.91 -3.43 -28.29
C ASN A 446 7.67 -2.44 -27.13
N PRO A 447 6.78 -2.73 -26.16
CA PRO A 447 6.53 -1.87 -25.01
C PRO A 447 7.61 -1.98 -23.92
N THR A 448 8.61 -2.86 -24.10
CA THR A 448 9.61 -3.15 -23.07
C THR A 448 10.71 -2.08 -23.02
N PRO A 449 11.48 -1.97 -21.92
CA PRO A 449 12.56 -1.00 -21.80
C PRO A 449 13.84 -1.41 -22.56
N ARG A 450 13.83 -2.52 -23.31
CA ARG A 450 15.00 -3.05 -24.00
C ARG A 450 14.69 -3.34 -25.46
N ASP A 451 15.69 -3.16 -26.31
CA ASP A 451 15.60 -3.49 -27.73
C ASP A 451 15.53 -5.01 -27.94
N VAL A 452 14.71 -5.44 -28.89
CA VAL A 452 14.53 -6.85 -29.25
C VAL A 452 14.82 -7.08 -30.73
N LYS A 453 15.22 -8.29 -31.09
CA LYS A 453 15.49 -8.72 -32.47
C LYS A 453 15.10 -10.16 -32.72
N SER A 454 15.19 -10.58 -33.97
CA SER A 454 14.91 -11.97 -34.38
C SER A 454 13.54 -12.47 -33.88
N ILE A 455 12.50 -11.66 -34.10
CA ILE A 455 11.13 -11.97 -33.67
C ILE A 455 10.57 -13.01 -34.62
N VAL A 456 10.13 -14.16 -34.09
CA VAL A 456 9.53 -15.26 -34.84
C VAL A 456 8.03 -15.26 -34.67
N ILE A 457 7.30 -15.14 -35.80
CA ILE A 457 5.84 -15.12 -35.83
C ILE A 457 5.36 -16.43 -36.41
N ALA A 458 4.53 -17.15 -35.68
CA ALA A 458 3.78 -18.30 -36.18
C ALA A 458 2.44 -17.84 -36.76
N ILE A 459 2.07 -18.41 -37.90
CA ILE A 459 0.85 -18.10 -38.65
C ILE A 459 0.15 -19.40 -38.99
N HIS A 460 -1.06 -19.59 -38.48
CA HIS A 460 -1.91 -20.73 -38.78
C HIS A 460 -3.21 -20.24 -39.40
N PHE A 461 -3.51 -20.68 -40.64
CA PHE A 461 -4.71 -20.26 -41.33
C PHE A 461 -5.21 -21.37 -42.29
N ARG A 462 -6.44 -21.26 -42.75
CA ARG A 462 -6.95 -22.07 -43.90
C ARG A 462 -6.79 -21.28 -45.17
N ASP A 463 -6.28 -21.95 -46.21
CA ASP A 463 -6.20 -21.35 -47.55
C ASP A 463 -7.56 -21.40 -48.27
N ALA A 464 -7.61 -20.94 -49.50
CA ALA A 464 -8.83 -20.89 -50.31
C ALA A 464 -9.45 -22.29 -50.53
N ASN A 465 -8.63 -23.33 -50.48
CA ASN A 465 -9.05 -24.73 -50.64
C ASN A 465 -9.45 -25.39 -49.30
N GLY A 466 -9.50 -24.61 -48.20
CA GLY A 466 -9.82 -25.12 -46.85
C GLY A 466 -8.69 -25.85 -46.16
N GLN A 467 -7.51 -25.99 -46.77
CA GLN A 467 -6.36 -26.66 -46.15
C GLN A 467 -5.70 -25.80 -45.09
N ILE A 468 -5.31 -26.46 -43.95
CA ILE A 468 -4.59 -25.79 -42.86
C ILE A 468 -3.14 -25.55 -43.29
N LYS A 469 -2.74 -24.29 -43.33
CA LYS A 469 -1.35 -23.89 -43.56
C LYS A 469 -0.73 -23.40 -42.26
N LYS A 470 0.49 -23.85 -41.98
CA LYS A 470 1.33 -23.44 -40.84
C LYS A 470 2.60 -22.81 -41.37
N LEU A 471 2.83 -21.52 -41.11
CA LEU A 471 3.99 -20.79 -41.57
C LEU A 471 4.73 -20.17 -40.39
N LYS A 472 6.02 -19.91 -40.58
CA LYS A 472 6.84 -19.10 -39.65
C LYS A 472 7.45 -17.94 -40.43
N ARG A 473 7.46 -16.75 -39.83
CA ARG A 473 8.14 -15.58 -40.36
C ARG A 473 9.08 -15.03 -39.31
N VAL A 474 10.28 -14.62 -39.73
CA VAL A 474 11.31 -14.06 -38.84
C VAL A 474 11.55 -12.61 -39.21
N TYR A 475 11.26 -11.72 -38.29
CA TYR A 475 11.68 -10.33 -38.37
C TYR A 475 13.06 -10.21 -37.73
N LYS A 476 14.12 -10.13 -38.58
CA LYS A 476 15.52 -10.11 -38.13
C LYS A 476 15.97 -8.75 -37.56
N PRO A 477 15.52 -7.58 -38.08
CA PRO A 477 15.99 -6.27 -37.63
C PRO A 477 15.72 -6.03 -36.15
N VAL A 478 16.41 -5.04 -35.58
CA VAL A 478 16.13 -4.56 -34.22
C VAL A 478 14.78 -3.83 -34.21
N LEU A 479 13.93 -4.19 -33.26
CA LEU A 479 12.74 -3.44 -32.88
C LEU A 479 13.04 -2.70 -31.56
N PRO A 480 13.32 -1.37 -31.65
CA PRO A 480 13.72 -0.61 -30.47
C PRO A 480 12.63 -0.53 -29.40
N SER A 481 13.04 -0.26 -28.16
CA SER A 481 12.16 0.03 -27.04
C SER A 481 11.12 1.10 -27.39
N GLY A 482 9.86 0.87 -27.05
CA GLY A 482 8.74 1.79 -27.29
C GLY A 482 8.34 1.97 -28.75
N LYS A 483 8.97 1.26 -29.71
CA LYS A 483 8.69 1.45 -31.15
C LYS A 483 7.78 0.38 -31.72
N LYS A 484 7.09 0.81 -32.80
CA LYS A 484 6.24 -0.05 -33.64
C LYS A 484 6.87 -0.26 -35.00
N ARG A 485 6.60 -1.40 -35.62
CA ARG A 485 6.97 -1.71 -37.01
C ARG A 485 5.85 -2.46 -37.70
N LEU A 486 5.45 -1.97 -38.87
CA LEU A 486 4.56 -2.67 -39.77
C LEU A 486 5.38 -3.55 -40.69
N ILE A 487 5.04 -4.82 -40.78
CA ILE A 487 5.75 -5.82 -41.60
C ILE A 487 4.74 -6.59 -42.48
N ASP A 488 5.20 -7.05 -43.64
CA ASP A 488 4.44 -7.96 -44.50
C ASP A 488 4.73 -9.40 -44.08
N LEU A 489 3.70 -10.16 -43.77
CA LEU A 489 3.84 -11.56 -43.40
C LEU A 489 4.02 -12.51 -44.60
N GLY A 490 3.99 -11.98 -45.81
CA GLY A 490 4.13 -12.78 -47.05
C GLY A 490 2.99 -13.75 -47.30
N VAL A 491 1.81 -13.48 -46.71
CA VAL A 491 0.61 -14.27 -46.89
C VAL A 491 -0.39 -13.46 -47.71
N LYS A 492 -0.85 -14.04 -48.81
CA LYS A 492 -1.82 -13.44 -49.74
C LYS A 492 -3.05 -14.33 -49.82
N ASN A 493 -4.17 -13.77 -50.28
CA ASN A 493 -5.40 -14.50 -50.63
C ASN A 493 -6.04 -15.28 -49.47
N ILE A 494 -5.95 -14.77 -48.25
CA ILE A 494 -6.82 -15.26 -47.19
C ILE A 494 -8.19 -14.58 -47.33
N PRO A 495 -9.28 -15.33 -47.51
CA PRO A 495 -10.62 -14.76 -47.52
C PRO A 495 -10.89 -13.96 -46.24
N LYS A 496 -11.51 -12.79 -46.37
CA LYS A 496 -11.76 -11.88 -45.22
C LYS A 496 -12.48 -12.59 -44.06
N ALA A 497 -13.42 -13.50 -44.39
CA ALA A 497 -14.13 -14.34 -43.42
C ALA A 497 -13.23 -15.39 -42.69
N GLN A 498 -12.08 -15.73 -43.27
CA GLN A 498 -11.15 -16.70 -42.67
C GLN A 498 -10.02 -15.99 -41.90
N LEU A 499 -9.76 -14.71 -42.10
CA LEU A 499 -8.77 -13.97 -41.33
C LEU A 499 -9.10 -13.93 -39.85
N SER A 500 -10.38 -13.80 -39.51
CA SER A 500 -10.86 -13.84 -38.10
C SER A 500 -10.65 -15.21 -37.43
N LYS A 501 -10.52 -16.28 -38.23
CA LYS A 501 -10.24 -17.65 -37.75
C LYS A 501 -8.74 -18.00 -37.80
N ALA A 502 -7.92 -17.14 -38.41
CA ALA A 502 -6.47 -17.34 -38.46
C ALA A 502 -5.85 -17.03 -37.09
N LYS A 503 -4.87 -17.84 -36.69
CA LYS A 503 -4.12 -17.65 -35.43
C LYS A 503 -2.73 -17.12 -35.74
N PHE A 504 -2.41 -16.00 -35.11
CA PHE A 504 -1.09 -15.38 -35.19
C PHE A 504 -0.50 -15.31 -33.78
N GLY A 505 0.78 -15.64 -33.62
CA GLY A 505 1.44 -15.62 -32.32
C GLY A 505 2.94 -15.39 -32.46
N ILE A 506 3.52 -14.70 -31.49
CA ILE A 506 4.97 -14.57 -31.39
C ILE A 506 5.47 -15.80 -30.61
N ILE A 507 6.37 -16.57 -31.22
CA ILE A 507 6.87 -17.84 -30.67
C ILE A 507 8.39 -17.81 -30.41
N GLY A 508 9.06 -16.69 -30.69
CA GLY A 508 10.47 -16.51 -30.40
C GLY A 508 10.88 -15.04 -30.53
N ALA A 509 11.80 -14.60 -29.69
CA ALA A 509 12.49 -13.32 -29.79
C ALA A 509 13.78 -13.36 -28.97
N ARG A 510 14.71 -12.43 -29.25
CA ARG A 510 15.96 -12.28 -28.52
C ARG A 510 16.18 -10.82 -28.15
N LEU A 511 16.90 -10.55 -27.07
CA LEU A 511 17.41 -9.22 -26.80
C LEU A 511 18.40 -8.81 -27.89
N ALA A 512 18.31 -7.55 -28.34
CA ALA A 512 19.42 -6.95 -29.06
C ALA A 512 20.59 -6.75 -28.09
N LYS A 513 21.81 -6.92 -28.61
CA LYS A 513 23.02 -6.66 -27.79
C LYS A 513 23.18 -5.16 -27.59
#